data_3ae8078854ba20dd224705983557493d
#
_entry.id   3ae8078854ba20dd224705983557493d
#
_cell.length_a   1.000
_cell.length_b   1.000
_cell.length_c   1.000
_cell.angle_alpha   90.00
_cell.angle_beta   90.00
_cell.angle_gamma   90.00
#
_symmetry.space_group_name_H-M   'P 1'
#
loop_
_entity.id
_entity.type
_entity.pdbx_description
1 polymer ?
#
loop_
_entity_poly.entity_id
_entity_poly.type
_entity_poly.pdbx_seq_one_letter_code
_entity_poly.pdbx_strand_id
1 'polypeptide(L)'
;MEKIEDSKKKKVVKKNPYLGLFWKLFGGGIIFAVLIFAFANWGIFGAMPSFDELENPSSSVATEIISSDGKTLGKFYLENRVPVKYEELPKHLVDALIATEDERFYSHSGIDARGTLRAVFSAGSSGGASTISQQLAKNLFHGSSGSSNKLFRVIQKIKEWIIAVKLERQYTKNEIIAYYLNTVDFVSNAYGIRSAANIYFNKEPKNLTVEEAAVLVGMLQAPSRYNPRFNPERAENRRNIVLAQMAKNDKITEAEKEKYQAIPLKISYTPETHTKGYATYFREYLRDYMRKWVKENPKKDGSTYDIYRDGLRIYTTIDSRMQEYAEEAVEMHLSNLQKEFFIQSKGNKNAPFVQLT
;
A
#
# COMPACT_ATOMS: atom_id res chain seq x y z
N MET A 1 -14.28 -14.66 91.36
CA MET A 1 -13.37 -14.12 90.39
C MET A 1 -13.24 -15.13 89.28
N GLU A 2 -14.05 -14.95 88.25
CA GLU A 2 -14.14 -15.87 87.08
C GLU A 2 -13.32 -15.33 86.01
N LYS A 3 -12.32 -16.07 85.51
CA LYS A 3 -11.46 -15.67 84.36
C LYS A 3 -12.19 -16.00 83.05
N ILE A 4 -12.57 -14.96 82.35
CA ILE A 4 -13.07 -15.10 80.96
C ILE A 4 -11.86 -15.31 80.04
N GLU A 5 -11.72 -16.54 79.51
CA GLU A 5 -10.77 -16.90 78.44
C GLU A 5 -11.37 -16.51 77.13
N ASP A 6 -10.81 -15.44 76.53
CA ASP A 6 -11.17 -14.94 75.18
C ASP A 6 -10.50 -15.79 74.12
N SER A 7 -11.20 -16.82 73.65
CA SER A 7 -10.72 -17.72 72.57
C SER A 7 -10.90 -17.05 71.20
N LYS A 8 -9.90 -16.34 70.78
CA LYS A 8 -9.80 -15.85 69.34
C LYS A 8 -9.70 -17.03 68.40
N LYS A 9 -10.83 -17.48 67.87
CA LYS A 9 -10.87 -18.42 66.72
C LYS A 9 -10.26 -17.76 65.51
N LYS A 10 -8.98 -18.10 65.13
CA LYS A 10 -8.38 -17.77 63.86
C LYS A 10 -9.21 -18.40 62.72
N LYS A 11 -9.91 -17.57 61.93
CA LYS A 11 -10.57 -18.02 60.73
C LYS A 11 -9.49 -18.55 59.75
N VAL A 12 -9.41 -19.86 59.60
CA VAL A 12 -8.59 -20.51 58.57
C VAL A 12 -9.24 -20.21 57.25
N VAL A 13 -8.69 -19.23 56.53
CA VAL A 13 -9.08 -18.96 55.13
C VAL A 13 -8.64 -20.16 54.28
N LYS A 14 -9.58 -21.02 53.92
CA LYS A 14 -9.33 -22.12 52.98
C LYS A 14 -8.80 -21.51 51.67
N LYS A 15 -7.49 -21.66 51.41
CA LYS A 15 -6.90 -21.27 50.14
C LYS A 15 -7.55 -22.09 49.05
N ASN A 16 -8.22 -21.41 48.13
CA ASN A 16 -8.83 -22.04 46.95
C ASN A 16 -7.69 -22.61 46.05
N PRO A 17 -7.56 -23.94 45.88
CA PRO A 17 -6.47 -24.55 45.17
C PRO A 17 -6.45 -24.14 43.68
N TYR A 18 -7.61 -23.79 43.12
CA TYR A 18 -7.74 -23.33 41.73
C TYR A 18 -7.12 -21.93 41.49
N LEU A 19 -7.08 -21.08 42.52
CA LEU A 19 -6.45 -19.76 42.42
C LEU A 19 -4.94 -19.87 42.24
N GLY A 20 -4.29 -20.81 42.89
CA GLY A 20 -2.86 -21.08 42.72
C GLY A 20 -2.55 -21.66 41.34
N LEU A 21 -3.38 -22.55 40.83
CA LEU A 21 -3.27 -23.09 39.47
C LEU A 21 -3.49 -21.98 38.41
N PHE A 22 -4.48 -21.13 38.59
CA PHE A 22 -4.75 -19.98 37.73
C PHE A 22 -3.53 -19.07 37.60
N TRP A 23 -2.90 -18.67 38.71
CA TRP A 23 -1.73 -17.81 38.69
C TRP A 23 -0.48 -18.48 38.06
N LYS A 24 -0.32 -19.80 38.24
CA LYS A 24 0.76 -20.55 37.57
C LYS A 24 0.55 -20.60 36.04
N LEU A 25 -0.68 -20.88 35.60
CA LEU A 25 -1.00 -20.89 34.18
C LEU A 25 -0.91 -19.49 33.56
N PHE A 26 -1.38 -18.47 34.26
CA PHE A 26 -1.29 -17.07 33.81
C PHE A 26 0.15 -16.60 33.73
N GLY A 27 0.98 -16.85 34.75
CA GLY A 27 2.42 -16.54 34.73
C GLY A 27 3.18 -17.31 33.65
N GLY A 28 2.87 -18.60 33.51
CA GLY A 28 3.45 -19.42 32.42
C GLY A 28 3.07 -18.91 31.03
N GLY A 29 1.84 -18.47 30.85
CA GLY A 29 1.38 -17.85 29.60
C GLY A 29 2.11 -16.54 29.27
N ILE A 30 2.36 -15.69 30.28
CA ILE A 30 3.14 -14.46 30.12
C ILE A 30 4.59 -14.79 29.74
N ILE A 31 5.25 -15.73 30.45
CA ILE A 31 6.62 -16.14 30.16
C ILE A 31 6.71 -16.71 28.74
N PHE A 32 5.77 -17.56 28.36
CA PHE A 32 5.69 -18.11 27.01
C PHE A 32 5.54 -17.03 25.94
N ALA A 33 4.68 -16.04 26.16
CA ALA A 33 4.54 -14.90 25.25
C ALA A 33 5.84 -14.12 25.14
N VAL A 34 6.50 -13.78 26.24
CA VAL A 34 7.79 -13.07 26.26
C VAL A 34 8.86 -13.86 25.48
N LEU A 35 8.93 -15.18 25.67
CA LEU A 35 9.88 -16.03 24.94
C LEU A 35 9.61 -16.04 23.44
N ILE A 36 8.35 -16.07 23.01
CA ILE A 36 8.02 -15.99 21.58
C ILE A 36 8.50 -14.66 20.99
N PHE A 37 8.26 -13.54 21.68
CA PHE A 37 8.76 -12.23 21.24
C PHE A 37 10.29 -12.17 21.18
N ALA A 38 10.98 -12.71 22.19
CA ALA A 38 12.44 -12.79 22.22
C ALA A 38 12.99 -13.63 21.06
N PHE A 39 12.44 -14.80 20.82
CA PHE A 39 12.82 -15.68 19.72
C PHE A 39 12.54 -15.08 18.35
N ALA A 40 11.41 -14.38 18.19
CA ALA A 40 11.12 -13.64 16.97
C ALA A 40 12.14 -12.51 16.74
N ASN A 41 12.50 -11.76 17.80
CA ASN A 41 13.48 -10.69 17.69
C ASN A 41 14.91 -11.22 17.40
N TRP A 42 15.27 -12.39 17.87
CA TRP A 42 16.55 -13.06 17.57
C TRP A 42 16.58 -13.72 16.18
N GLY A 43 15.48 -13.65 15.42
CA GLY A 43 15.42 -14.18 14.06
C GLY A 43 15.25 -15.68 13.95
N ILE A 44 14.92 -16.40 15.04
CA ILE A 44 14.69 -17.87 15.03
C ILE A 44 13.58 -18.25 14.05
N PHE A 45 12.57 -17.38 13.89
CA PHE A 45 11.48 -17.55 12.93
C PHE A 45 11.76 -16.92 11.55
N GLY A 46 13.05 -16.70 11.21
CA GLY A 46 13.52 -16.03 9.99
C GLY A 46 14.00 -14.60 10.25
N ALA A 47 14.89 -14.14 9.39
CA ALA A 47 15.56 -12.84 9.53
C ALA A 47 14.58 -11.69 9.83
N MET A 48 14.98 -10.84 10.76
CA MET A 48 14.32 -9.55 11.01
C MET A 48 15.08 -8.48 10.22
N PRO A 49 14.39 -7.51 9.63
CA PRO A 49 15.07 -6.44 8.90
C PRO A 49 16.01 -5.67 9.83
N SER A 50 17.19 -5.36 9.29
CA SER A 50 18.15 -4.48 9.94
C SER A 50 17.60 -3.03 9.99
N PHE A 51 18.23 -2.17 10.79
CA PHE A 51 17.86 -0.76 10.78
C PHE A 51 18.15 -0.10 9.43
N ASP A 52 19.26 -0.46 8.79
CA ASP A 52 19.62 0.05 7.45
C ASP A 52 18.61 -0.35 6.37
N GLU A 53 18.03 -1.56 6.46
CA GLU A 53 16.94 -2.00 5.59
C GLU A 53 15.61 -1.28 5.88
N LEU A 54 15.42 -0.82 7.12
CA LEU A 54 14.27 0.01 7.50
C LEU A 54 14.42 1.46 7.05
N GLU A 55 15.65 2.00 7.07
CA GLU A 55 15.97 3.35 6.59
C GLU A 55 15.95 3.43 5.07
N ASN A 56 16.49 2.39 4.43
CA ASN A 56 16.56 2.28 2.99
C ASN A 56 15.92 0.96 2.57
N PRO A 57 14.59 0.81 2.70
CA PRO A 57 13.94 -0.34 2.09
C PRO A 57 14.31 -0.24 0.64
N SER A 58 14.90 -1.29 0.08
CA SER A 58 15.45 -1.33 -1.27
C SER A 58 14.47 -0.59 -2.20
N SER A 59 14.66 0.72 -2.30
CA SER A 59 13.85 1.59 -3.14
C SER A 59 14.16 1.11 -4.54
N SER A 60 13.18 0.46 -5.14
CA SER A 60 13.27 0.05 -6.53
C SER A 60 13.50 1.30 -7.34
N VAL A 61 14.75 1.59 -7.67
CA VAL A 61 15.08 2.72 -8.52
C VAL A 61 14.78 2.29 -9.95
N ALA A 62 13.84 3.00 -10.58
CA ALA A 62 13.49 2.72 -11.95
C ALA A 62 14.72 2.80 -12.87
N THR A 63 14.87 1.83 -13.76
CA THR A 63 15.88 1.91 -14.81
C THR A 63 15.45 2.95 -15.85
N GLU A 64 16.33 3.88 -16.18
CA GLU A 64 16.08 4.95 -17.13
C GLU A 64 16.63 4.61 -18.51
N ILE A 65 15.84 4.88 -19.55
CA ILE A 65 16.24 4.77 -20.95
C ILE A 65 16.48 6.20 -21.45
N ILE A 66 17.70 6.48 -21.84
CA ILE A 66 18.18 7.82 -22.15
C ILE A 66 18.54 7.91 -23.63
N SER A 67 18.03 8.94 -24.30
CA SER A 67 18.36 9.26 -25.69
C SER A 67 19.80 9.78 -25.83
N SER A 68 20.31 9.84 -27.05
CA SER A 68 21.63 10.39 -27.34
C SER A 68 21.78 11.88 -26.99
N ASP A 69 20.68 12.62 -27.01
CA ASP A 69 20.58 14.03 -26.61
C ASP A 69 20.24 14.23 -25.13
N GLY A 70 20.26 13.15 -24.30
CA GLY A 70 20.15 13.20 -22.85
C GLY A 70 18.72 13.26 -22.30
N LYS A 71 17.68 13.15 -23.13
CA LYS A 71 16.29 13.07 -22.66
C LYS A 71 15.90 11.66 -22.25
N THR A 72 15.04 11.52 -21.25
CA THR A 72 14.46 10.24 -20.86
C THR A 72 13.39 9.82 -21.88
N LEU A 73 13.64 8.74 -22.63
CA LEU A 73 12.67 8.13 -23.54
C LEU A 73 11.59 7.35 -22.80
N GLY A 74 11.96 6.78 -21.67
CA GLY A 74 11.07 6.01 -20.78
C GLY A 74 11.82 5.36 -19.64
N LYS A 75 11.08 4.60 -18.81
CA LYS A 75 11.64 3.93 -17.65
C LYS A 75 11.16 2.49 -17.59
N PHE A 76 12.04 1.58 -17.15
CA PHE A 76 11.61 0.26 -16.69
C PHE A 76 11.46 0.31 -15.19
N TYR A 77 10.27 0.03 -14.71
CA TYR A 77 9.95 -0.06 -13.28
C TYR A 77 8.93 -1.17 -13.05
N LEU A 78 9.05 -1.86 -11.93
CA LEU A 78 7.99 -2.76 -11.47
C LEU A 78 6.83 -1.97 -10.89
N GLU A 79 7.16 -0.83 -10.30
CA GLU A 79 6.25 0.00 -9.54
C GLU A 79 6.61 1.46 -9.80
N ASN A 80 5.67 2.24 -10.33
CA ASN A 80 5.87 3.67 -10.48
C ASN A 80 5.72 4.36 -9.12
N ARG A 81 6.81 4.36 -8.34
CA ARG A 81 6.86 5.01 -7.03
C ARG A 81 7.56 6.36 -7.13
N VAL A 82 6.78 7.42 -7.27
CA VAL A 82 7.28 8.77 -7.01
C VAL A 82 6.85 9.12 -5.58
N PRO A 83 7.77 9.08 -4.61
CA PRO A 83 7.41 9.31 -3.21
C PRO A 83 6.86 10.73 -3.02
N VAL A 84 5.84 10.82 -2.19
CA VAL A 84 5.20 12.07 -1.77
C VAL A 84 5.67 12.36 -0.35
N LYS A 85 6.07 13.59 -0.08
CA LYS A 85 6.34 14.04 1.29
C LYS A 85 5.02 14.31 2.02
N TYR A 86 5.05 14.26 3.36
CA TYR A 86 3.85 14.50 4.16
C TYR A 86 3.19 15.85 3.85
N GLU A 87 3.99 16.89 3.62
CA GLU A 87 3.53 18.25 3.32
C GLU A 87 2.80 18.37 1.98
N GLU A 88 3.01 17.41 1.08
CA GLU A 88 2.31 17.33 -0.21
C GLU A 88 0.97 16.59 -0.12
N LEU A 89 0.68 15.95 1.03
CA LEU A 89 -0.58 15.24 1.26
C LEU A 89 -1.66 16.22 1.73
N PRO A 90 -2.84 16.24 1.11
CA PRO A 90 -3.91 17.09 1.57
C PRO A 90 -4.44 16.61 2.93
N LYS A 91 -4.76 17.55 3.81
CA LYS A 91 -5.21 17.24 5.18
C LYS A 91 -6.37 16.24 5.24
N HIS A 92 -7.34 16.39 4.36
CA HIS A 92 -8.52 15.50 4.33
C HIS A 92 -8.19 14.05 3.93
N LEU A 93 -7.13 13.81 3.15
CA LEU A 93 -6.65 12.45 2.87
C LEU A 93 -6.06 11.80 4.13
N VAL A 94 -5.24 12.56 4.87
CA VAL A 94 -4.66 12.11 6.14
C VAL A 94 -5.75 11.87 7.18
N ASP A 95 -6.71 12.78 7.29
CA ASP A 95 -7.87 12.66 8.19
C ASP A 95 -8.74 11.45 7.85
N ALA A 96 -8.99 11.18 6.56
CA ALA A 96 -9.73 10.00 6.10
C ALA A 96 -8.99 8.70 6.46
N LEU A 97 -7.68 8.65 6.23
CA LEU A 97 -6.83 7.51 6.58
C LEU A 97 -6.90 7.20 8.07
N ILE A 98 -6.63 8.21 8.91
CA ILE A 98 -6.60 8.05 10.36
C ILE A 98 -7.99 7.66 10.90
N ALA A 99 -9.05 8.34 10.47
CA ALA A 99 -10.40 8.06 10.91
C ALA A 99 -10.88 6.65 10.55
N THR A 100 -10.35 6.07 9.46
CA THR A 100 -10.79 4.77 8.95
C THR A 100 -9.94 3.61 9.41
N GLU A 101 -8.62 3.76 9.36
CA GLU A 101 -7.67 2.66 9.60
C GLU A 101 -7.14 2.65 11.04
N ASP A 102 -6.99 3.83 11.68
CA ASP A 102 -6.32 3.93 12.98
C ASP A 102 -6.72 5.21 13.74
N GLU A 103 -7.93 5.26 14.28
CA GLU A 103 -8.49 6.47 14.94
C GLU A 103 -7.61 7.04 16.06
N ARG A 104 -6.77 6.19 16.68
CA ARG A 104 -5.86 6.56 17.77
C ARG A 104 -4.40 6.62 17.36
N PHE A 105 -4.10 6.75 16.08
CA PHE A 105 -2.74 6.70 15.53
C PHE A 105 -1.73 7.57 16.29
N TYR A 106 -2.10 8.78 16.67
CA TYR A 106 -1.22 9.69 17.40
C TYR A 106 -1.05 9.38 18.89
N SER A 107 -1.84 8.43 19.44
CA SER A 107 -1.85 8.13 20.88
C SER A 107 -1.15 6.83 21.28
N HIS A 108 -0.61 6.07 20.32
CA HIS A 108 0.14 4.85 20.58
C HIS A 108 1.48 4.83 19.84
N SER A 109 2.36 3.88 20.15
CA SER A 109 3.69 3.71 19.55
C SER A 109 3.78 2.36 18.81
N GLY A 110 3.10 2.26 17.68
CA GLY A 110 3.10 1.08 16.79
C GLY A 110 2.04 0.02 17.12
N ILE A 111 1.62 -0.11 18.36
CA ILE A 111 0.59 -1.05 18.79
C ILE A 111 -0.49 -0.31 19.56
N ASP A 112 -1.72 -0.40 19.11
CA ASP A 112 -2.88 0.06 19.87
C ASP A 112 -3.37 -1.04 20.82
N ALA A 113 -2.95 -0.97 22.09
CA ALA A 113 -3.30 -1.97 23.10
C ALA A 113 -4.83 -2.04 23.33
N ARG A 114 -5.53 -0.90 23.32
CA ARG A 114 -6.99 -0.85 23.52
C ARG A 114 -7.73 -1.49 22.36
N GLY A 115 -7.34 -1.17 21.11
CA GLY A 115 -7.90 -1.77 19.91
C GLY A 115 -7.61 -3.26 19.82
N THR A 116 -6.40 -3.68 20.17
CA THR A 116 -5.99 -5.10 20.21
C THR A 116 -6.82 -5.89 21.23
N LEU A 117 -6.96 -5.39 22.45
CA LEU A 117 -7.80 -6.03 23.48
C LEU A 117 -9.26 -6.11 23.02
N ARG A 118 -9.83 -5.02 22.49
CA ARG A 118 -11.18 -5.01 21.95
C ARG A 118 -11.37 -6.10 20.90
N ALA A 119 -10.44 -6.23 19.94
CA ALA A 119 -10.54 -7.24 18.87
C ALA A 119 -10.43 -8.67 19.40
N VAL A 120 -9.59 -8.92 20.42
CA VAL A 120 -9.48 -10.23 21.07
C VAL A 120 -10.78 -10.59 21.78
N PHE A 121 -11.35 -9.68 22.56
CA PHE A 121 -12.60 -9.94 23.29
C PHE A 121 -13.84 -10.03 22.38
N SER A 122 -13.85 -9.33 21.25
CA SER A 122 -14.96 -9.38 20.28
C SER A 122 -14.81 -10.49 19.24
N ALA A 123 -13.78 -11.35 19.33
CA ALA A 123 -13.43 -12.36 18.33
C ALA A 123 -13.34 -11.77 16.90
N GLY A 124 -12.91 -10.51 16.78
CA GLY A 124 -12.74 -9.82 15.50
C GLY A 124 -14.01 -9.22 14.92
N SER A 125 -15.17 -9.33 15.56
CA SER A 125 -16.44 -8.77 15.05
C SER A 125 -16.52 -7.23 15.13
N SER A 126 -15.70 -6.59 15.98
CA SER A 126 -15.71 -5.14 16.22
C SER A 126 -14.71 -4.34 15.38
N GLY A 127 -14.35 -4.81 14.19
CA GLY A 127 -13.44 -4.13 13.26
C GLY A 127 -11.97 -4.55 13.40
N GLY A 128 -11.11 -4.03 12.53
CA GLY A 128 -9.67 -4.30 12.53
C GLY A 128 -8.96 -3.69 13.75
N ALA A 129 -7.92 -4.38 14.25
CA ALA A 129 -7.08 -3.90 15.34
C ALA A 129 -5.64 -3.60 14.87
N SER A 130 -5.37 -3.67 13.55
CA SER A 130 -4.04 -3.39 13.01
C SER A 130 -3.86 -1.89 12.85
N THR A 131 -2.75 -1.36 13.36
CA THR A 131 -2.38 0.04 13.23
C THR A 131 -1.79 0.33 11.84
N ILE A 132 -1.71 1.61 11.45
CA ILE A 132 -1.04 2.04 10.21
C ILE A 132 0.42 1.56 10.21
N SER A 133 1.13 1.65 11.34
CA SER A 133 2.53 1.20 11.47
C SER A 133 2.66 -0.31 11.28
N GLN A 134 1.70 -1.12 11.73
CA GLN A 134 1.67 -2.57 11.50
C GLN A 134 1.36 -2.91 10.04
N GLN A 135 0.46 -2.15 9.40
CA GLN A 135 0.17 -2.31 7.97
C GLN A 135 1.38 -1.93 7.12
N LEU A 136 2.11 -0.85 7.48
CA LEU A 136 3.37 -0.48 6.85
C LEU A 136 4.40 -1.60 6.99
N ALA A 137 4.61 -2.13 8.20
CA ALA A 137 5.50 -3.25 8.46
C ALA A 137 5.16 -4.47 7.58
N LYS A 138 3.87 -4.79 7.46
CA LYS A 138 3.40 -5.87 6.58
C LYS A 138 3.75 -5.60 5.11
N ASN A 139 3.47 -4.40 4.60
CA ASN A 139 3.70 -4.05 3.19
C ASN A 139 5.19 -4.09 2.83
N LEU A 140 6.07 -3.69 3.74
CA LEU A 140 7.51 -3.66 3.52
C LEU A 140 8.15 -5.05 3.54
N PHE A 141 7.69 -5.96 4.41
CA PHE A 141 8.46 -7.19 4.71
C PHE A 141 7.73 -8.49 4.40
N HIS A 142 6.43 -8.49 4.24
CA HIS A 142 5.67 -9.71 3.99
C HIS A 142 4.88 -9.67 2.67
N GLY A 143 4.73 -8.50 2.05
CA GLY A 143 3.89 -8.32 0.86
C GLY A 143 2.43 -8.70 1.11
N SER A 144 1.69 -8.93 0.03
CA SER A 144 0.27 -9.33 0.07
C SER A 144 0.05 -10.83 0.35
N SER A 145 1.11 -11.64 0.32
CA SER A 145 1.02 -13.10 0.46
C SER A 145 0.98 -13.52 1.93
N GLY A 146 -0.22 -13.65 2.49
CA GLY A 146 -0.41 -14.28 3.79
C GLY A 146 -0.19 -15.79 3.73
N SER A 147 0.50 -16.38 4.72
CA SER A 147 0.62 -17.83 4.84
C SER A 147 -0.75 -18.48 5.05
N SER A 148 -1.00 -19.62 4.40
CA SER A 148 -2.22 -20.43 4.61
C SER A 148 -2.24 -21.08 6.00
N ASN A 149 -1.09 -21.30 6.62
CA ASN A 149 -0.96 -21.94 7.93
C ASN A 149 -1.23 -20.92 9.06
N LYS A 150 -2.17 -21.25 9.96
CA LYS A 150 -2.55 -20.39 11.09
C LYS A 150 -1.39 -20.05 12.03
N LEU A 151 -0.49 -21.00 12.29
CA LEU A 151 0.66 -20.79 13.16
C LEU A 151 1.65 -19.78 12.55
N PHE A 152 1.94 -19.91 11.28
CA PHE A 152 2.80 -18.96 10.57
C PHE A 152 2.18 -17.56 10.53
N ARG A 153 0.86 -17.43 10.43
CA ARG A 153 0.18 -16.12 10.53
C ARG A 153 0.37 -15.45 11.88
N VAL A 154 0.34 -16.21 12.98
CA VAL A 154 0.61 -15.67 14.32
C VAL A 154 2.06 -15.16 14.41
N ILE A 155 3.02 -15.95 13.95
CA ILE A 155 4.44 -15.55 13.92
C ILE A 155 4.62 -14.29 13.05
N GLN A 156 4.02 -14.24 11.87
CA GLN A 156 4.02 -13.06 11.01
C GLN A 156 3.49 -11.84 11.76
N LYS A 157 2.37 -11.98 12.48
CA LYS A 157 1.76 -10.88 13.23
C LYS A 157 2.66 -10.37 14.36
N ILE A 158 3.37 -11.27 15.03
CA ILE A 158 4.36 -10.89 16.05
C ILE A 158 5.53 -10.11 15.43
N LYS A 159 6.02 -10.55 14.27
CA LYS A 159 7.05 -9.80 13.52
C LYS A 159 6.57 -8.41 13.11
N GLU A 160 5.35 -8.30 12.58
CA GLU A 160 4.73 -7.00 12.24
C GLU A 160 4.69 -6.07 13.45
N TRP A 161 4.36 -6.56 14.64
CA TRP A 161 4.34 -5.76 15.86
C TRP A 161 5.72 -5.27 16.25
N ILE A 162 6.74 -6.14 16.20
CA ILE A 162 8.12 -5.76 16.51
C ILE A 162 8.62 -4.70 15.53
N ILE A 163 8.38 -4.90 14.23
CA ILE A 163 8.80 -3.96 13.18
C ILE A 163 8.04 -2.63 13.33
N ALA A 164 6.73 -2.65 13.60
CA ALA A 164 5.94 -1.44 13.83
C ALA A 164 6.50 -0.60 14.99
N VAL A 165 6.88 -1.23 16.10
CA VAL A 165 7.51 -0.53 17.23
C VAL A 165 8.89 0.03 16.84
N LYS A 166 9.68 -0.69 16.04
CA LYS A 166 10.97 -0.19 15.53
C LYS A 166 10.77 1.03 14.63
N LEU A 167 9.81 0.98 13.69
CA LEU A 167 9.47 2.10 12.82
C LEU A 167 9.06 3.35 13.62
N GLU A 168 8.21 3.20 14.63
CA GLU A 168 7.76 4.30 15.49
C GLU A 168 8.87 4.91 16.39
N ARG A 169 9.96 4.19 16.58
CA ARG A 169 11.15 4.74 17.27
C ARG A 169 12.04 5.55 16.34
N GLN A 170 12.00 5.27 15.06
CA GLN A 170 12.91 5.83 14.07
C GLN A 170 12.27 6.98 13.28
N TYR A 171 10.97 6.86 12.97
CA TYR A 171 10.22 7.81 12.16
C TYR A 171 9.17 8.54 13.00
N THR A 172 8.96 9.80 12.66
CA THR A 172 7.82 10.57 13.18
C THR A 172 6.50 10.02 12.65
N LYS A 173 5.41 10.33 13.31
CA LYS A 173 4.06 9.95 12.85
C LYS A 173 3.76 10.41 11.43
N ASN A 174 4.18 11.61 11.07
CA ASN A 174 3.98 12.18 9.75
C ASN A 174 4.78 11.42 8.67
N GLU A 175 6.03 11.07 8.98
CA GLU A 175 6.84 10.24 8.08
C GLU A 175 6.25 8.85 7.91
N ILE A 176 5.71 8.23 8.96
CA ILE A 176 5.03 6.92 8.87
C ILE A 176 3.80 6.98 7.97
N ILE A 177 2.99 8.05 8.05
CA ILE A 177 1.84 8.26 7.15
C ILE A 177 2.31 8.37 5.71
N ALA A 178 3.30 9.23 5.43
CA ALA A 178 3.83 9.41 4.10
C ALA A 178 4.42 8.10 3.56
N TYR A 179 5.18 7.39 4.37
CA TYR A 179 5.78 6.11 4.01
C TYR A 179 4.73 5.04 3.71
N TYR A 180 3.70 4.92 4.56
CA TYR A 180 2.58 4.02 4.33
C TYR A 180 1.88 4.31 3.00
N LEU A 181 1.48 5.55 2.75
CA LEU A 181 0.81 5.96 1.53
C LEU A 181 1.68 5.81 0.28
N ASN A 182 3.00 5.86 0.41
CA ASN A 182 3.94 5.61 -0.69
C ASN A 182 4.16 4.12 -0.98
N THR A 183 3.85 3.21 -0.03
CA THR A 183 4.12 1.78 -0.18
C THR A 183 2.90 0.93 -0.51
N VAL A 184 1.70 1.47 -0.38
CA VAL A 184 0.46 0.72 -0.62
C VAL A 184 0.28 0.43 -2.11
N ASP A 185 -0.12 -0.82 -2.41
CA ASP A 185 -0.57 -1.24 -3.74
C ASP A 185 -2.07 -0.98 -3.89
N PHE A 186 -2.43 -0.05 -4.79
CA PHE A 186 -3.82 0.27 -5.15
C PHE A 186 -4.31 -0.52 -6.37
N VAL A 187 -3.60 -1.56 -6.78
CA VAL A 187 -3.87 -2.33 -8.01
C VAL A 187 -3.74 -1.51 -9.29
N SER A 188 -3.94 -2.12 -10.45
CA SER A 188 -3.83 -1.45 -11.76
C SER A 188 -2.48 -0.74 -11.99
N ASN A 189 -1.39 -1.28 -11.44
CA ASN A 189 -0.04 -0.70 -11.42
C ASN A 189 0.06 0.63 -10.64
N ALA A 190 -0.92 0.92 -9.78
CA ALA A 190 -0.95 2.10 -8.94
C ALA A 190 -0.25 1.83 -7.60
N TYR A 191 1.06 1.95 -7.57
CA TYR A 191 1.86 1.81 -6.34
C TYR A 191 2.10 3.18 -5.70
N GLY A 192 1.61 3.31 -4.48
CA GLY A 192 1.61 4.55 -3.72
C GLY A 192 0.55 5.56 -4.15
N ILE A 193 0.33 6.53 -3.27
CA ILE A 193 -0.79 7.49 -3.38
C ILE A 193 -0.70 8.39 -4.61
N ARG A 194 0.53 8.80 -5.04
CA ARG A 194 0.70 9.65 -6.23
C ARG A 194 0.26 8.90 -7.49
N SER A 195 0.73 7.65 -7.64
CA SER A 195 0.35 6.82 -8.77
C SER A 195 -1.15 6.53 -8.77
N ALA A 196 -1.75 6.26 -7.60
CA ALA A 196 -3.18 6.04 -7.47
C ALA A 196 -4.00 7.29 -7.83
N ALA A 197 -3.62 8.47 -7.34
CA ALA A 197 -4.28 9.73 -7.67
C ALA A 197 -4.21 10.03 -9.18
N ASN A 198 -3.06 9.82 -9.80
CA ASN A 198 -2.89 10.00 -11.25
C ASN A 198 -3.70 8.98 -12.06
N ILE A 199 -3.63 7.69 -11.71
CA ILE A 199 -4.29 6.63 -12.49
C ILE A 199 -5.81 6.70 -12.37
N TYR A 200 -6.35 6.90 -11.18
CA TYR A 200 -7.80 6.89 -10.98
C TYR A 200 -8.49 8.23 -11.22
N PHE A 201 -7.79 9.34 -10.96
CA PHE A 201 -8.38 10.68 -11.01
C PHE A 201 -7.65 11.67 -11.91
N ASN A 202 -6.51 11.29 -12.50
CA ASN A 202 -5.65 12.17 -13.31
C ASN A 202 -5.26 13.45 -12.55
N LYS A 203 -4.89 13.31 -11.27
CA LYS A 203 -4.57 14.42 -10.37
C LYS A 203 -3.30 14.13 -9.54
N GLU A 204 -2.60 15.19 -9.17
CA GLU A 204 -1.61 15.09 -8.09
C GLU A 204 -2.32 14.91 -6.73
N PRO A 205 -1.72 14.23 -5.75
CA PRO A 205 -2.33 13.98 -4.44
C PRO A 205 -2.89 15.22 -3.75
N LYS A 206 -2.18 16.35 -3.82
CA LYS A 206 -2.58 17.64 -3.23
C LYS A 206 -3.88 18.20 -3.80
N ASN A 207 -4.28 17.75 -5.00
CA ASN A 207 -5.47 18.22 -5.72
C ASN A 207 -6.66 17.27 -5.61
N LEU A 208 -6.54 16.17 -4.86
CA LEU A 208 -7.65 15.27 -4.59
C LEU A 208 -8.75 16.00 -3.82
N THR A 209 -9.99 15.77 -4.17
CA THR A 209 -11.13 16.22 -3.37
C THR A 209 -11.38 15.27 -2.19
N VAL A 210 -12.24 15.65 -1.25
CA VAL A 210 -12.54 14.84 -0.05
C VAL A 210 -13.12 13.48 -0.45
N GLU A 211 -14.06 13.45 -1.39
CA GLU A 211 -14.69 12.23 -1.87
C GLU A 211 -13.71 11.33 -2.65
N GLU A 212 -12.79 11.90 -3.43
CA GLU A 212 -11.76 11.15 -4.15
C GLU A 212 -10.74 10.54 -3.16
N ALA A 213 -10.31 11.32 -2.18
CA ALA A 213 -9.46 10.82 -1.10
C ALA A 213 -10.13 9.68 -0.33
N ALA A 214 -11.43 9.81 -0.04
CA ALA A 214 -12.21 8.76 0.63
C ALA A 214 -12.33 7.48 -0.21
N VAL A 215 -12.37 7.57 -1.56
CA VAL A 215 -12.30 6.39 -2.45
C VAL A 215 -10.98 5.67 -2.28
N LEU A 216 -9.85 6.40 -2.39
CA LEU A 216 -8.51 5.79 -2.28
C LEU A 216 -8.29 5.18 -0.90
N VAL A 217 -8.68 5.85 0.17
CA VAL A 217 -8.64 5.28 1.53
C VAL A 217 -9.55 4.06 1.64
N GLY A 218 -10.73 4.09 1.03
CA GLY A 218 -11.63 2.95 0.99
C GLY A 218 -11.03 1.71 0.33
N MET A 219 -10.19 1.88 -0.68
CA MET A 219 -9.49 0.79 -1.36
C MET A 219 -8.50 0.06 -0.46
N LEU A 220 -7.91 0.72 0.56
CA LEU A 220 -6.86 0.13 1.42
C LEU A 220 -7.30 -1.17 2.09
N GLN A 221 -8.56 -1.33 2.41
CA GLN A 221 -9.09 -2.54 3.03
C GLN A 221 -8.97 -3.77 2.13
N ALA A 222 -9.30 -3.62 0.83
CA ALA A 222 -9.24 -4.68 -0.17
C ALA A 222 -9.19 -4.05 -1.57
N PRO A 223 -8.00 -3.67 -2.07
CA PRO A 223 -7.84 -2.86 -3.28
C PRO A 223 -8.54 -3.44 -4.51
N SER A 224 -8.44 -4.75 -4.75
CA SER A 224 -9.11 -5.40 -5.89
C SER A 224 -10.64 -5.38 -5.77
N ARG A 225 -11.17 -5.52 -4.53
CA ARG A 225 -12.62 -5.58 -4.27
C ARG A 225 -13.28 -4.21 -4.40
N TYR A 226 -12.59 -3.17 -3.98
CA TYR A 226 -13.08 -1.80 -3.95
C TYR A 226 -12.48 -0.94 -5.07
N ASN A 227 -11.97 -1.57 -6.13
CA ASN A 227 -11.44 -0.87 -7.29
C ASN A 227 -12.58 -0.14 -8.03
N PRO A 228 -12.55 1.20 -8.14
CA PRO A 228 -13.64 1.98 -8.73
C PRO A 228 -13.82 1.74 -10.23
N ARG A 229 -12.78 1.22 -10.92
CA ARG A 229 -12.87 0.88 -12.34
C ARG A 229 -13.70 -0.38 -12.59
N PHE A 230 -13.52 -1.40 -11.75
CA PHE A 230 -14.13 -2.72 -11.95
C PHE A 230 -15.37 -2.95 -11.09
N ASN A 231 -15.46 -2.27 -9.95
CA ASN A 231 -16.53 -2.43 -8.96
C ASN A 231 -17.02 -1.06 -8.45
N PRO A 232 -17.56 -0.17 -9.31
CA PRO A 232 -17.91 1.20 -8.95
C PRO A 232 -18.90 1.29 -7.79
N GLU A 233 -19.96 0.49 -7.77
CA GLU A 233 -20.93 0.46 -6.66
C GLU A 233 -20.31 0.07 -5.32
N ARG A 234 -19.42 -0.92 -5.31
CA ARG A 234 -18.72 -1.32 -4.08
C ARG A 234 -17.73 -0.26 -3.62
N ALA A 235 -17.06 0.40 -4.56
CA ALA A 235 -16.15 1.50 -4.27
C ALA A 235 -16.92 2.70 -3.69
N GLU A 236 -18.06 3.04 -4.25
CA GLU A 236 -18.94 4.11 -3.76
C GLU A 236 -19.47 3.82 -2.35
N ASN A 237 -19.97 2.61 -2.12
CA ASN A 237 -20.42 2.19 -0.79
C ASN A 237 -19.27 2.23 0.23
N ARG A 238 -18.06 1.81 -0.17
CA ARG A 238 -16.89 1.87 0.71
C ARG A 238 -16.42 3.30 0.98
N ARG A 239 -16.43 4.19 -0.03
CA ARG A 239 -16.23 5.63 0.13
C ARG A 239 -17.18 6.21 1.18
N ASN A 240 -18.46 5.87 1.08
CA ASN A 240 -19.46 6.37 2.00
C ASN A 240 -19.22 5.91 3.45
N ILE A 241 -18.67 4.70 3.65
CA ILE A 241 -18.23 4.25 4.97
C ILE A 241 -17.04 5.08 5.47
N VAL A 242 -16.04 5.39 4.61
CA VAL A 242 -14.93 6.27 4.98
C VAL A 242 -15.41 7.65 5.41
N LEU A 243 -16.30 8.27 4.63
CA LEU A 243 -16.91 9.57 4.98
C LEU A 243 -17.67 9.51 6.32
N ALA A 244 -18.37 8.41 6.59
CA ALA A 244 -19.05 8.21 7.88
C ALA A 244 -18.02 8.05 9.04
N GLN A 245 -16.89 7.41 8.82
CA GLN A 245 -15.81 7.36 9.83
C GLN A 245 -15.18 8.75 10.05
N MET A 246 -15.01 9.53 8.99
CA MET A 246 -14.54 10.92 9.12
C MET A 246 -15.50 11.77 9.97
N ALA A 247 -16.79 11.68 9.74
CA ALA A 247 -17.79 12.40 10.53
C ALA A 247 -17.81 11.93 11.98
N LYS A 248 -17.81 10.61 12.22
CA LYS A 248 -17.74 10.00 13.56
C LYS A 248 -16.53 10.46 14.37
N ASN A 249 -15.41 10.76 13.71
CA ASN A 249 -14.15 11.19 14.33
C ASN A 249 -13.94 12.71 14.24
N ASP A 250 -15.00 13.50 14.04
CA ASP A 250 -14.98 14.96 14.01
C ASP A 250 -13.99 15.56 12.97
N LYS A 251 -13.76 14.85 11.84
CA LYS A 251 -12.91 15.33 10.75
C LYS A 251 -13.71 16.12 9.72
N ILE A 252 -14.99 15.82 9.59
CA ILE A 252 -15.99 16.56 8.82
C ILE A 252 -17.30 16.60 9.61
N THR A 253 -18.17 17.53 9.30
CA THR A 253 -19.52 17.63 9.88
C THR A 253 -20.46 16.60 9.24
N GLU A 254 -21.58 16.31 9.90
CA GLU A 254 -22.65 15.47 9.32
C GLU A 254 -23.19 16.04 8.00
N ALA A 255 -23.37 17.34 7.92
CA ALA A 255 -23.83 18.02 6.71
C ALA A 255 -22.83 17.88 5.54
N GLU A 256 -21.53 17.99 5.82
CA GLU A 256 -20.47 17.73 4.84
C GLU A 256 -20.45 16.28 4.40
N LYS A 257 -20.61 15.33 5.32
CA LYS A 257 -20.71 13.90 5.00
C LYS A 257 -21.85 13.65 4.00
N GLU A 258 -23.06 14.15 4.29
CA GLU A 258 -24.22 14.00 3.40
C GLU A 258 -23.95 14.63 2.03
N LYS A 259 -23.38 15.83 2.00
CA LYS A 259 -22.98 16.51 0.77
C LYS A 259 -22.01 15.68 -0.07
N TYR A 260 -20.93 15.14 0.55
CA TYR A 260 -19.93 14.35 -0.19
C TYR A 260 -20.47 12.98 -0.61
N GLN A 261 -21.33 12.35 0.19
CA GLN A 261 -21.98 11.09 -0.18
C GLN A 261 -22.96 11.25 -1.36
N ALA A 262 -23.59 12.41 -1.52
CA ALA A 262 -24.49 12.70 -2.65
C ALA A 262 -23.74 12.90 -3.98
N ILE A 263 -22.43 13.13 -3.97
CA ILE A 263 -21.62 13.29 -5.18
C ILE A 263 -21.43 11.91 -5.84
N PRO A 264 -21.85 11.73 -7.11
CA PRO A 264 -21.64 10.48 -7.83
C PRO A 264 -20.15 10.15 -7.95
N LEU A 265 -19.80 8.88 -7.83
CA LEU A 265 -18.42 8.43 -8.06
C LEU A 265 -18.06 8.61 -9.55
N LYS A 266 -17.12 9.49 -9.81
CA LYS A 266 -16.53 9.70 -11.14
C LYS A 266 -15.02 9.44 -11.08
N ILE A 267 -14.52 8.63 -12.00
CA ILE A 267 -13.09 8.40 -12.17
C ILE A 267 -12.65 8.99 -13.52
N SER A 268 -11.44 9.52 -13.57
CA SER A 268 -10.74 9.92 -14.79
C SER A 268 -9.59 8.95 -15.01
N TYR A 269 -9.95 7.68 -15.33
CA TYR A 269 -9.00 6.59 -15.38
C TYR A 269 -7.97 6.81 -16.49
N THR A 270 -6.73 7.03 -16.09
CA THR A 270 -5.60 7.24 -16.98
C THR A 270 -4.51 6.21 -16.65
N PRO A 271 -4.56 5.01 -17.27
CA PRO A 271 -3.57 3.99 -16.98
C PRO A 271 -2.18 4.49 -17.38
N GLU A 272 -1.21 4.34 -16.48
CA GLU A 272 0.18 4.44 -16.88
C GLU A 272 0.53 3.18 -17.66
N THR A 273 0.50 3.29 -18.97
CA THR A 273 0.94 2.23 -19.84
C THR A 273 2.42 2.44 -20.18
N HIS A 274 3.17 1.34 -20.26
CA HIS A 274 4.53 1.36 -20.83
C HIS A 274 4.55 1.90 -22.27
N THR A 275 3.37 2.11 -22.85
CA THR A 275 3.16 2.67 -24.19
C THR A 275 3.14 4.21 -24.22
N LYS A 276 3.14 4.91 -23.08
CA LYS A 276 3.29 6.38 -23.07
C LYS A 276 4.77 6.78 -23.14
N GLY A 277 5.06 7.83 -23.86
CA GLY A 277 6.41 8.35 -24.14
C GLY A 277 6.97 7.89 -25.48
N TYR A 278 8.14 8.37 -25.82
CA TYR A 278 8.77 8.15 -27.13
C TYR A 278 9.27 6.72 -27.30
N ALA A 279 9.32 6.26 -28.55
CA ALA A 279 9.92 5.00 -28.99
C ALA A 279 9.39 3.76 -28.26
N THR A 280 8.08 3.63 -28.12
CA THR A 280 7.43 2.57 -27.32
C THR A 280 7.82 1.17 -27.75
N TYR A 281 7.80 0.87 -29.04
CA TYR A 281 8.20 -0.44 -29.60
C TYR A 281 9.69 -0.72 -29.36
N PHE A 282 10.54 0.29 -29.53
CA PHE A 282 11.97 0.16 -29.25
C PHE A 282 12.22 -0.15 -27.75
N ARG A 283 11.49 0.48 -26.85
CA ARG A 283 11.62 0.22 -25.42
C ARG A 283 11.22 -1.21 -25.05
N GLU A 284 10.20 -1.78 -25.70
CA GLU A 284 9.82 -3.18 -25.52
C GLU A 284 10.91 -4.13 -26.05
N TYR A 285 11.45 -3.86 -27.23
CA TYR A 285 12.61 -4.60 -27.76
C TYR A 285 13.80 -4.52 -26.81
N LEU A 286 14.11 -3.33 -26.32
CA LEU A 286 15.20 -3.09 -25.38
C LEU A 286 14.99 -3.82 -24.06
N ARG A 287 13.76 -3.95 -23.60
CA ARG A 287 13.43 -4.72 -22.39
C ARG A 287 13.79 -6.19 -22.54
N ASP A 288 13.45 -6.79 -23.65
CA ASP A 288 13.79 -8.19 -23.93
C ASP A 288 15.29 -8.39 -24.15
N TYR A 289 15.96 -7.43 -24.78
CA TYR A 289 17.41 -7.41 -24.88
C TYR A 289 18.08 -7.36 -23.49
N MET A 290 17.64 -6.45 -22.63
CA MET A 290 18.19 -6.29 -21.29
C MET A 290 17.94 -7.51 -20.39
N ARG A 291 16.80 -8.20 -20.54
CA ARG A 291 16.54 -9.47 -19.83
C ARG A 291 17.53 -10.58 -20.20
N LYS A 292 18.06 -10.59 -21.40
CA LYS A 292 19.13 -11.51 -21.82
C LYS A 292 20.48 -11.02 -21.29
N TRP A 293 20.76 -9.73 -21.46
CA TRP A 293 22.01 -9.12 -21.03
C TRP A 293 22.29 -9.32 -19.53
N VAL A 294 21.32 -9.13 -18.64
CA VAL A 294 21.50 -9.31 -17.18
C VAL A 294 21.84 -10.75 -16.79
N LYS A 295 21.43 -11.76 -17.57
CA LYS A 295 21.79 -13.15 -17.35
C LYS A 295 23.25 -13.44 -17.71
N GLU A 296 23.76 -12.75 -18.71
CA GLU A 296 25.14 -12.90 -19.22
C GLU A 296 26.14 -12.02 -18.45
N ASN A 297 25.66 -11.01 -17.75
CA ASN A 297 26.48 -10.02 -17.02
C ASN A 297 26.07 -9.93 -15.55
N PRO A 298 26.46 -10.90 -14.71
CA PRO A 298 26.14 -10.86 -13.28
C PRO A 298 26.87 -9.72 -12.56
N LYS A 299 26.37 -9.31 -11.40
CA LYS A 299 27.02 -8.35 -10.51
C LYS A 299 28.32 -8.95 -9.96
N LYS A 300 29.18 -8.10 -9.36
CA LYS A 300 30.46 -8.51 -8.77
C LYS A 300 30.31 -9.57 -7.66
N ASP A 301 29.17 -9.59 -6.99
CA ASP A 301 28.82 -10.57 -5.95
C ASP A 301 28.19 -11.87 -6.51
N GLY A 302 28.10 -12.01 -7.82
CA GLY A 302 27.49 -13.15 -8.52
C GLY A 302 25.96 -13.07 -8.64
N SER A 303 25.29 -12.07 -8.08
CA SER A 303 23.85 -11.88 -8.23
C SER A 303 23.51 -11.29 -9.62
N THR A 304 22.27 -11.48 -10.05
CA THR A 304 21.77 -10.93 -11.33
C THR A 304 21.22 -9.53 -11.13
N TYR A 305 21.46 -8.62 -12.08
CA TYR A 305 20.80 -7.32 -12.09
C TYR A 305 19.28 -7.47 -12.26
N ASP A 306 18.54 -6.68 -11.51
CA ASP A 306 17.09 -6.51 -11.71
C ASP A 306 16.86 -5.22 -12.52
N ILE A 307 16.42 -5.38 -13.78
CA ILE A 307 16.18 -4.26 -14.70
C ILE A 307 15.06 -3.31 -14.22
N TYR A 308 14.32 -3.68 -13.19
CA TYR A 308 13.22 -2.88 -12.66
C TYR A 308 13.54 -2.22 -11.31
N ARG A 309 14.61 -2.69 -10.62
CA ARG A 309 14.90 -2.28 -9.24
C ARG A 309 16.27 -1.66 -9.03
N ASP A 310 17.23 -2.01 -9.88
CA ASP A 310 18.64 -1.63 -9.65
C ASP A 310 19.02 -0.25 -10.21
N GLY A 311 18.07 0.50 -10.77
CA GLY A 311 18.31 1.87 -11.23
C GLY A 311 19.34 1.97 -12.36
N LEU A 312 19.33 1.02 -13.28
CA LEU A 312 20.25 1.04 -14.41
C LEU A 312 20.00 2.27 -15.29
N ARG A 313 21.04 2.79 -15.91
CA ARG A 313 20.93 3.84 -16.93
C ARG A 313 21.31 3.26 -18.28
N ILE A 314 20.35 3.20 -19.20
CA ILE A 314 20.52 2.62 -20.52
C ILE A 314 20.60 3.77 -21.51
N TYR A 315 21.81 4.03 -22.03
CA TYR A 315 22.04 5.03 -23.03
C TYR A 315 21.80 4.43 -24.43
N THR A 316 20.99 5.12 -25.22
CA THR A 316 20.62 4.69 -26.57
C THR A 316 21.18 5.64 -27.62
N THR A 317 21.14 5.23 -28.89
CA THR A 317 21.55 6.05 -30.03
C THR A 317 20.38 6.87 -30.60
N ILE A 318 19.19 6.77 -30.06
CA ILE A 318 18.00 7.50 -30.53
C ILE A 318 18.12 8.97 -30.12
N ASP A 319 18.02 9.90 -31.12
CA ASP A 319 17.82 11.32 -30.87
C ASP A 319 16.32 11.56 -30.61
N SER A 320 16.00 12.18 -29.48
CA SER A 320 14.60 12.35 -29.04
C SER A 320 13.80 13.23 -30.01
N ARG A 321 14.40 14.22 -30.64
CA ARG A 321 13.74 15.14 -31.57
C ARG A 321 13.42 14.45 -32.89
N MET A 322 14.36 13.64 -33.39
CA MET A 322 14.12 12.84 -34.60
C MET A 322 13.02 11.80 -34.35
N GLN A 323 12.99 11.20 -33.18
CA GLN A 323 11.94 10.25 -32.78
C GLN A 323 10.57 10.94 -32.71
N GLU A 324 10.48 12.14 -32.14
CA GLU A 324 9.27 12.95 -32.06
C GLU A 324 8.71 13.26 -33.44
N TYR A 325 9.57 13.76 -34.37
CA TYR A 325 9.16 14.04 -35.74
C TYR A 325 8.72 12.77 -36.50
N ALA A 326 9.37 11.64 -36.22
CA ALA A 326 8.99 10.37 -36.86
C ALA A 326 7.61 9.90 -36.37
N GLU A 327 7.33 9.98 -35.07
CA GLU A 327 6.03 9.62 -34.49
C GLU A 327 4.91 10.54 -34.98
N GLU A 328 5.16 11.85 -35.04
CA GLU A 328 4.22 12.83 -35.59
C GLU A 328 3.90 12.58 -37.07
N ALA A 329 4.93 12.29 -37.88
CA ALA A 329 4.75 11.96 -39.28
C ALA A 329 3.93 10.67 -39.48
N VAL A 330 4.16 9.65 -38.66
CA VAL A 330 3.40 8.40 -38.69
C VAL A 330 1.93 8.66 -38.30
N GLU A 331 1.67 9.40 -37.23
CA GLU A 331 0.30 9.72 -36.79
C GLU A 331 -0.46 10.50 -37.86
N MET A 332 0.17 11.53 -38.43
CA MET A 332 -0.40 12.34 -39.53
C MET A 332 -0.74 11.50 -40.74
N HIS A 333 0.21 10.67 -41.17
CA HIS A 333 0.04 9.84 -42.37
C HIS A 333 -1.03 8.76 -42.18
N LEU A 334 -0.98 8.04 -41.06
CA LEU A 334 -1.98 7.00 -40.74
C LEU A 334 -3.38 7.58 -40.54
N SER A 335 -3.51 8.78 -39.97
CA SER A 335 -4.79 9.48 -39.87
C SER A 335 -5.39 9.78 -41.23
N ASN A 336 -4.57 10.19 -42.20
CA ASN A 336 -5.02 10.43 -43.55
C ASN A 336 -5.40 9.11 -44.27
N LEU A 337 -4.57 8.07 -44.14
CA LEU A 337 -4.89 6.75 -44.70
C LEU A 337 -6.18 6.18 -44.10
N GLN A 338 -6.41 6.39 -42.81
CA GLN A 338 -7.64 5.92 -42.12
C GLN A 338 -8.89 6.62 -42.68
N LYS A 339 -8.81 7.92 -42.98
CA LYS A 339 -9.90 8.65 -43.60
C LYS A 339 -10.20 8.12 -44.99
N GLU A 340 -9.17 7.95 -45.84
CA GLU A 340 -9.31 7.37 -47.17
C GLU A 340 -9.87 5.95 -47.12
N PHE A 341 -9.40 5.11 -46.18
CA PHE A 341 -9.92 3.76 -45.96
C PHE A 341 -11.42 3.78 -45.66
N PHE A 342 -11.89 4.65 -44.79
CA PHE A 342 -13.34 4.75 -44.46
C PHE A 342 -14.14 5.25 -45.66
N ILE A 343 -13.63 6.16 -46.48
CA ILE A 343 -14.30 6.60 -47.71
C ILE A 343 -14.43 5.45 -48.70
N GLN A 344 -13.34 4.71 -48.93
CA GLN A 344 -13.31 3.59 -49.89
C GLN A 344 -14.14 2.40 -49.39
N SER A 345 -14.19 2.19 -48.09
CA SER A 345 -14.92 1.06 -47.47
C SER A 345 -16.39 1.37 -47.20
N LYS A 346 -16.88 2.56 -47.53
CA LYS A 346 -18.26 2.99 -47.28
C LYS A 346 -19.25 2.06 -48.02
N GLY A 347 -20.10 1.39 -47.26
CA GLY A 347 -21.08 0.44 -47.80
C GLY A 347 -20.55 -0.98 -48.03
N ASN A 348 -19.30 -1.24 -47.80
CA ASN A 348 -18.73 -2.60 -47.87
C ASN A 348 -18.98 -3.36 -46.58
N LYS A 349 -19.89 -4.33 -46.62
CA LYS A 349 -20.25 -5.17 -45.45
C LYS A 349 -19.13 -6.07 -44.95
N ASN A 350 -18.11 -6.30 -45.76
CA ASN A 350 -16.94 -7.14 -45.46
C ASN A 350 -15.72 -6.33 -45.02
N ALA A 351 -15.85 -5.02 -44.86
CA ALA A 351 -14.72 -4.21 -44.36
C ALA A 351 -14.34 -4.64 -42.96
N PRO A 352 -13.03 -4.85 -42.66
CA PRO A 352 -12.58 -5.36 -41.37
C PRO A 352 -12.86 -4.37 -40.21
N PHE A 353 -13.04 -3.11 -40.53
CA PHE A 353 -13.37 -2.04 -39.56
C PHE A 353 -14.46 -1.13 -40.12
N VAL A 354 -15.45 -0.78 -39.33
CA VAL A 354 -16.50 0.19 -39.66
C VAL A 354 -16.36 1.38 -38.73
N GLN A 355 -16.54 2.59 -39.28
CA GLN A 355 -16.63 3.79 -38.46
C GLN A 355 -17.89 3.67 -37.58
N LEU A 356 -17.71 3.62 -36.27
CA LEU A 356 -18.81 3.71 -35.35
C LEU A 356 -19.36 5.15 -35.40
N THR A 357 -20.63 5.28 -35.82
CA THR A 357 -21.36 6.55 -35.84
C THR A 357 -21.78 6.97 -34.44
#